data_ec1abacbde71b7276a8b1bca957d1050
#
_entry.id   ec1abacbde71b7276a8b1bca957d1050
#
_cell.length_a   1.000
_cell.length_b   1.000
_cell.length_c   1.000
_cell.angle_alpha   90.00
_cell.angle_beta   90.00
_cell.angle_gamma   90.00
#
_symmetry.space_group_name_H-M   'P 1'
#
loop_
_entity.id
_entity.type
_entity.pdbx_description
1 polymer ?
#
loop_
_entity_poly.entity_id
_entity_poly.type
_entity_poly.pdbx_seq_one_letter_code
_entity_poly.pdbx_strand_id
1 'polypeptide(L)'
;MNEKCGLPGNQGDSAAEHPGNCTRTEPDEGRQKKLEDEIGTTIKVAAERQERTAENPHLLPETVKVTGVHASAAAATGPPYCILSERKKIFVILLVSFAAIISPISSSIYFPALNSLAKDLNVSVSLINITITTYLIFQGIAPSFIANFADTHGRRPAYLICFTIYLAANIGLAVQDSYASLLVLRCLQSSGGSGTIALGSAVVADLSTRAERGKYIGYASLGVTLGPALGPIIGGLLDHYLGWRAVFWFLVILSSVLGTVIAIILPETCRAVVGNGSVPAAKWNRPAWQILRQNRRAQRQTPTPDYHTIEKRRRRANPIASALIATDKEALIILIYSSLLFSGYMAVLSTLTSQLQSRFHFNSIQVGLCYLPIGIGSLSSRWTVGRILDWNFRREARRQGLAIEKNRQQDIRHFNIEAARLAVTIPLVYCACLCIVAYGWVMEYKTALAGPVVMLFFMGHLTSGAFSSLSTLIVDLNRQSPATAVAANNLFRCLLGAGVVAAADPVIQHIGIGWTATLIAFLWVLLSPLMWAVSRWGHGWREKRISNEKEASPAEELSRPVGEVPTAKEGV
;
A
#
# COMPACT_ATOMS: atom_id res chain seq x y z
N MET A 1 -37.17 -34.72 39.86
CA MET A 1 -36.71 -34.92 41.25
C MET A 1 -35.87 -33.70 41.54
N ASN A 2 -36.44 -32.64 42.00
CA ASN A 2 -36.72 -32.23 43.36
C ASN A 2 -35.43 -32.25 44.19
N GLU A 3 -34.96 -31.26 44.85
CA GLU A 3 -35.50 -30.17 45.71
C GLU A 3 -34.30 -29.30 46.08
N LYS A 4 -34.39 -27.98 46.05
CA LYS A 4 -34.88 -27.04 47.05
C LYS A 4 -33.99 -26.77 48.27
N CYS A 5 -33.83 -25.51 48.56
CA CYS A 5 -33.77 -24.80 49.84
C CYS A 5 -32.40 -24.77 50.53
N GLY A 6 -31.96 -23.70 51.15
CA GLY A 6 -32.59 -22.51 51.62
C GLY A 6 -31.56 -21.61 52.33
N LEU A 7 -31.89 -20.35 52.43
CA LEU A 7 -31.40 -19.35 53.39
C LEU A 7 -31.91 -19.67 54.80
N PRO A 8 -31.35 -19.19 55.90
CA PRO A 8 -31.31 -17.85 56.39
C PRO A 8 -30.01 -17.51 57.17
N GLY A 9 -29.60 -16.34 57.54
CA GLY A 9 -30.23 -15.17 58.07
C GLY A 9 -29.53 -14.69 59.33
N ASN A 10 -29.31 -13.42 59.40
CA ASN A 10 -29.45 -12.53 60.55
C ASN A 10 -28.29 -12.17 61.49
N GLN A 11 -28.17 -10.84 61.68
CA GLN A 11 -27.85 -10.06 62.87
C GLN A 11 -26.37 -10.00 63.31
N GLY A 12 -25.81 -8.89 63.66
CA GLY A 12 -26.33 -7.60 64.03
C GLY A 12 -25.21 -6.63 64.42
N ASP A 13 -25.62 -5.40 64.49
CA ASP A 13 -25.17 -4.30 65.38
C ASP A 13 -23.70 -3.82 65.29
N SER A 14 -23.46 -2.57 65.11
CA SER A 14 -23.85 -1.32 65.64
C SER A 14 -22.76 -0.28 65.40
N ALA A 15 -23.24 0.91 65.09
CA ALA A 15 -22.86 2.23 65.59
C ALA A 15 -21.63 2.95 65.03
N ALA A 16 -21.96 4.12 64.59
CA ALA A 16 -21.50 5.49 64.81
C ALA A 16 -20.88 6.19 63.59
N GLU A 17 -21.66 7.06 63.00
CA GLU A 17 -21.55 8.54 62.94
C GLU A 17 -20.21 9.13 62.48
N HIS A 18 -20.10 9.79 61.33
CA HIS A 18 -20.34 11.20 61.10
C HIS A 18 -20.19 11.60 59.62
N PRO A 19 -20.92 12.66 59.16
CA PRO A 19 -21.04 12.99 57.74
C PRO A 19 -19.97 13.97 57.27
N GLY A 20 -19.29 13.65 56.21
CA GLY A 20 -18.35 14.52 55.47
C GLY A 20 -19.03 15.22 54.30
N ASN A 21 -19.32 16.46 54.48
CA ASN A 21 -19.76 17.53 53.63
C ASN A 21 -19.36 17.43 52.15
N CYS A 22 -20.35 17.29 51.30
CA CYS A 22 -20.22 17.47 49.85
C CYS A 22 -20.47 18.96 49.56
N THR A 23 -19.44 19.77 49.55
CA THR A 23 -19.53 21.18 49.13
C THR A 23 -19.72 21.26 47.62
N ARG A 24 -20.91 21.63 47.26
CA ARG A 24 -21.33 22.10 45.93
C ARG A 24 -20.59 23.42 45.68
N THR A 25 -19.61 23.45 44.79
CA THR A 25 -19.00 24.69 44.30
C THR A 25 -20.00 25.43 43.43
N GLU A 26 -20.46 26.56 43.93
CA GLU A 26 -21.23 27.56 43.18
C GLU A 26 -20.42 28.10 42.00
N PRO A 27 -21.04 28.44 40.85
CA PRO A 27 -20.35 29.01 39.71
C PRO A 27 -19.81 30.41 40.05
N ASP A 28 -18.57 30.63 39.66
CA ASP A 28 -17.78 31.84 39.82
C ASP A 28 -18.46 33.04 39.10
N GLU A 29 -19.39 33.71 39.74
CA GLU A 29 -20.09 34.93 39.25
C GLU A 29 -19.11 36.07 38.91
N GLY A 30 -17.93 36.09 39.51
CA GLY A 30 -16.90 37.09 39.24
C GLY A 30 -16.29 36.99 37.84
N ARG A 31 -16.24 35.78 37.30
CA ARG A 31 -15.65 35.54 35.96
C ARG A 31 -16.66 35.84 34.84
N GLN A 32 -17.94 35.61 35.10
CA GLN A 32 -18.99 35.95 34.15
C GLN A 32 -19.17 37.46 34.02
N LYS A 33 -19.18 38.19 35.14
CA LYS A 33 -19.27 39.65 35.15
C LYS A 33 -18.09 40.34 34.44
N LYS A 34 -16.88 39.79 34.57
CA LYS A 34 -15.69 40.31 33.88
C LYS A 34 -15.76 40.11 32.38
N LEU A 35 -16.35 38.99 31.93
CA LEU A 35 -16.54 38.70 30.48
C LEU A 35 -17.63 39.58 29.85
N GLU A 36 -18.70 39.88 30.62
CA GLU A 36 -19.77 40.77 30.18
C GLU A 36 -19.30 42.23 30.09
N ASP A 37 -18.45 42.70 31.03
CA ASP A 37 -17.84 44.02 30.97
C ASP A 37 -16.85 44.20 29.81
N GLU A 38 -16.05 43.16 29.49
CA GLU A 38 -15.15 43.18 28.32
C GLU A 38 -15.94 43.20 27.00
N ILE A 39 -17.02 42.41 26.90
CA ILE A 39 -17.90 42.41 25.73
C ILE A 39 -18.64 43.76 25.61
N GLY A 40 -19.13 44.31 26.71
CA GLY A 40 -19.79 45.61 26.74
C GLY A 40 -18.87 46.75 26.30
N THR A 41 -17.59 46.71 26.70
CA THR A 41 -16.58 47.71 26.31
C THR A 41 -16.24 47.61 24.83
N THR A 42 -16.13 46.36 24.30
CA THR A 42 -15.84 46.13 22.88
C THR A 42 -17.00 46.58 21.98
N ILE A 43 -18.25 46.39 22.42
CA ILE A 43 -19.43 46.85 21.69
C ILE A 43 -19.52 48.38 21.69
N LYS A 44 -19.22 49.05 22.83
CA LYS A 44 -19.20 50.51 22.88
C LYS A 44 -18.15 51.13 21.96
N VAL A 45 -16.93 50.60 21.94
CA VAL A 45 -15.85 51.05 21.05
C VAL A 45 -16.21 50.85 19.59
N ALA A 46 -16.93 49.76 19.27
CA ALA A 46 -17.41 49.51 17.91
C ALA A 46 -18.53 50.50 17.50
N ALA A 47 -19.42 50.82 18.40
CA ALA A 47 -20.51 51.80 18.16
C ALA A 47 -19.98 53.24 18.00
N GLU A 48 -19.05 53.69 18.84
CA GLU A 48 -18.41 55.01 18.72
C GLU A 48 -17.56 55.12 17.43
N ARG A 49 -17.01 54.03 16.95
CA ARG A 49 -16.31 53.99 15.66
C ARG A 49 -17.28 54.11 14.49
N GLN A 50 -18.48 53.57 14.62
CA GLN A 50 -19.52 53.63 13.61
C GLN A 50 -20.13 55.05 13.51
N GLU A 51 -20.33 55.76 14.66
CA GLU A 51 -20.80 57.16 14.68
C GLU A 51 -19.78 58.12 14.08
N ARG A 52 -18.48 57.98 14.36
CA ARG A 52 -17.42 58.81 13.74
C ARG A 52 -17.26 58.59 12.25
N THR A 53 -17.67 57.42 11.74
CA THR A 53 -17.62 57.13 10.30
C THR A 53 -18.82 57.71 9.56
N ALA A 54 -19.92 57.96 10.24
CA ALA A 54 -21.12 58.60 9.66
C ALA A 54 -20.99 60.11 9.50
N GLU A 55 -20.12 60.78 10.30
CA GLU A 55 -19.91 62.22 10.25
C GLU A 55 -18.94 62.73 9.16
N ASN A 56 -18.17 61.84 8.51
CA ASN A 56 -17.21 62.26 7.47
C ASN A 56 -17.13 61.28 6.25
N PRO A 57 -17.96 61.47 5.22
CA PRO A 57 -18.05 60.51 4.09
C PRO A 57 -16.88 60.54 3.11
N HIS A 58 -15.90 61.42 3.28
CA HIS A 58 -14.85 61.67 2.27
C HIS A 58 -13.48 61.04 2.53
N LEU A 59 -13.36 60.13 3.52
CA LEU A 59 -12.09 59.47 3.88
C LEU A 59 -12.15 57.94 3.82
N LEU A 60 -12.75 57.36 2.79
CA LEU A 60 -12.67 55.92 2.56
C LEU A 60 -11.88 55.65 1.25
N PRO A 61 -10.74 54.94 1.29
CA PRO A 61 -10.21 54.33 0.08
C PRO A 61 -11.21 53.24 -0.34
N GLU A 62 -11.55 53.26 -1.62
CA GLU A 62 -12.38 52.27 -2.28
C GLU A 62 -11.90 50.87 -1.96
N THR A 63 -12.85 50.02 -1.61
CA THR A 63 -12.77 48.55 -1.39
C THR A 63 -12.82 48.07 0.04
N VAL A 64 -14.01 48.04 0.65
CA VAL A 64 -14.48 46.88 1.44
C VAL A 64 -16.03 46.92 1.48
N LYS A 65 -16.69 46.24 0.55
CA LYS A 65 -18.08 45.82 0.67
C LYS A 65 -18.15 44.63 1.63
N VAL A 66 -18.51 44.85 2.88
CA VAL A 66 -18.86 43.80 3.85
C VAL A 66 -20.28 43.33 3.53
N THR A 67 -20.41 42.26 2.78
CA THR A 67 -21.62 41.44 2.74
C THR A 67 -21.45 40.28 3.71
N GLY A 68 -22.31 40.24 4.69
CA GLY A 68 -22.25 39.31 5.82
C GLY A 68 -22.53 37.86 5.46
N VAL A 69 -22.01 36.97 6.28
CA VAL A 69 -22.45 35.59 6.64
C VAL A 69 -22.30 34.48 5.60
N HIS A 70 -21.73 34.70 4.40
CA HIS A 70 -21.35 33.59 3.50
C HIS A 70 -19.84 33.49 3.23
N ALA A 71 -18.98 34.15 3.98
CA ALA A 71 -17.54 34.23 3.74
C ALA A 71 -16.72 33.06 4.32
N SER A 72 -17.31 32.06 4.94
CA SER A 72 -16.57 30.89 5.43
C SER A 72 -16.34 29.77 4.39
N ALA A 73 -16.95 29.87 3.21
CA ALA A 73 -16.77 28.88 2.13
C ALA A 73 -15.87 29.35 0.97
N ALA A 74 -15.50 30.66 0.93
CA ALA A 74 -14.79 31.26 -0.20
C ALA A 74 -13.26 31.42 -0.01
N ALA A 75 -12.70 31.07 1.13
CA ALA A 75 -11.26 31.24 1.43
C ALA A 75 -10.36 30.09 1.01
N ALA A 76 -10.81 29.19 0.12
CA ALA A 76 -10.01 28.10 -0.45
C ALA A 76 -10.06 28.13 -1.98
N THR A 77 -9.83 29.27 -2.61
CA THR A 77 -9.87 29.42 -4.07
C THR A 77 -8.50 29.19 -4.72
N GLY A 78 -7.84 28.07 -4.35
CA GLY A 78 -6.84 27.46 -5.21
C GLY A 78 -7.54 26.54 -6.24
N PRO A 79 -6.96 26.32 -7.44
CA PRO A 79 -7.55 25.39 -8.41
C PRO A 79 -7.75 24.01 -7.78
N PRO A 80 -8.89 23.32 -8.07
CA PRO A 80 -9.18 22.03 -7.47
C PRO A 80 -8.05 21.03 -7.77
N TYR A 81 -7.73 20.17 -6.79
CA TYR A 81 -6.63 19.20 -6.93
C TYR A 81 -6.82 18.29 -8.15
N CYS A 82 -8.05 17.91 -8.47
CA CYS A 82 -8.42 17.12 -9.64
C CYS A 82 -9.82 17.51 -10.10
N ILE A 83 -10.00 17.69 -11.42
CA ILE A 83 -11.28 18.10 -12.04
C ILE A 83 -12.31 16.95 -12.08
N LEU A 84 -11.86 15.69 -11.94
CA LEU A 84 -12.75 14.54 -11.98
C LEU A 84 -13.69 14.52 -10.77
N SER A 85 -15.01 14.29 -11.05
CA SER A 85 -15.99 14.06 -9.98
C SER A 85 -15.65 12.82 -9.18
N GLU A 86 -16.09 12.75 -7.90
CA GLU A 86 -15.86 11.63 -6.99
C GLU A 86 -16.19 10.27 -7.61
N ARG A 87 -17.35 10.15 -8.26
CA ARG A 87 -17.77 8.90 -8.93
C ARG A 87 -16.80 8.48 -10.03
N LYS A 88 -16.30 9.44 -10.82
CA LYS A 88 -15.31 9.16 -11.89
C LYS A 88 -13.95 8.79 -11.30
N LYS A 89 -13.50 9.42 -10.21
CA LYS A 89 -12.27 9.05 -9.49
C LYS A 89 -12.34 7.60 -9.02
N ILE A 90 -13.43 7.23 -8.32
CA ILE A 90 -13.64 5.86 -7.83
C ILE A 90 -13.64 4.86 -8.99
N PHE A 91 -14.35 5.18 -10.07
CA PHE A 91 -14.40 4.31 -11.26
C PHE A 91 -13.01 4.08 -11.87
N VAL A 92 -12.22 5.15 -12.08
CA VAL A 92 -10.85 5.03 -12.61
C VAL A 92 -9.96 4.22 -11.65
N ILE A 93 -10.08 4.44 -10.35
CA ILE A 93 -9.30 3.71 -9.34
C ILE A 93 -9.68 2.23 -9.28
N LEU A 94 -10.95 1.89 -9.39
CA LEU A 94 -11.39 0.49 -9.50
C LEU A 94 -10.89 -0.15 -10.79
N LEU A 95 -10.93 0.57 -11.91
CA LEU A 95 -10.42 0.08 -13.19
C LEU A 95 -8.92 -0.29 -13.09
N VAL A 96 -8.10 0.59 -12.52
CA VAL A 96 -6.66 0.29 -12.32
C VAL A 96 -6.42 -0.76 -11.24
N SER A 97 -7.32 -0.91 -10.26
CA SER A 97 -7.29 -2.00 -9.28
C SER A 97 -7.51 -3.36 -9.96
N PHE A 98 -8.48 -3.46 -10.87
CA PHE A 98 -8.68 -4.66 -11.68
C PHE A 98 -7.48 -4.93 -12.61
N ALA A 99 -6.86 -3.89 -13.17
CA ALA A 99 -5.62 -4.06 -13.93
C ALA A 99 -4.48 -4.62 -13.08
N ALA A 100 -4.39 -4.20 -11.82
CA ALA A 100 -3.36 -4.66 -10.89
C ALA A 100 -3.53 -6.12 -10.42
N ILE A 101 -4.69 -6.77 -10.68
CA ILE A 101 -4.90 -8.18 -10.35
C ILE A 101 -4.00 -9.11 -11.17
N ILE A 102 -3.60 -8.67 -12.36
CA ILE A 102 -2.82 -9.49 -13.31
C ILE A 102 -1.51 -9.97 -12.69
N SER A 103 -0.77 -9.12 -11.99
CA SER A 103 0.52 -9.50 -11.40
C SER A 103 0.38 -10.58 -10.31
N PRO A 104 -0.45 -10.40 -9.26
CA PRO A 104 -0.56 -11.42 -8.22
C PRO A 104 -1.30 -12.69 -8.67
N ILE A 105 -2.25 -12.60 -9.60
CA ILE A 105 -2.91 -13.80 -10.14
C ILE A 105 -1.92 -14.63 -10.97
N SER A 106 -1.07 -14.00 -11.80
CA SER A 106 -0.05 -14.68 -12.59
C SER A 106 0.99 -15.41 -11.74
N SER A 107 1.33 -14.83 -10.59
CA SER A 107 2.25 -15.45 -9.64
C SER A 107 1.64 -16.69 -8.99
N SER A 108 0.36 -16.65 -8.64
CA SER A 108 -0.28 -17.68 -7.83
C SER A 108 -1.01 -18.77 -8.62
N ILE A 109 -1.55 -18.45 -9.80
CA ILE A 109 -2.24 -19.40 -10.68
C ILE A 109 -1.33 -20.53 -11.19
N TYR A 110 -0.04 -20.25 -11.18
CA TYR A 110 1.01 -21.14 -11.65
C TYR A 110 1.32 -22.29 -10.67
N PHE A 111 1.11 -22.09 -9.37
CA PHE A 111 1.49 -23.04 -8.34
C PHE A 111 0.88 -24.45 -8.49
N PRO A 112 -0.43 -24.64 -8.73
CA PRO A 112 -1.00 -25.98 -8.88
C PRO A 112 -0.47 -26.74 -10.10
N ALA A 113 -0.03 -26.03 -11.15
CA ALA A 113 0.43 -26.61 -12.41
C ALA A 113 1.94 -26.99 -12.41
N LEU A 114 2.69 -26.74 -11.32
CA LEU A 114 4.16 -26.94 -11.29
C LEU A 114 4.57 -28.37 -11.64
N ASN A 115 3.89 -29.38 -11.09
CA ASN A 115 4.25 -30.76 -11.31
C ASN A 115 3.80 -31.26 -12.69
N SER A 116 2.66 -30.80 -13.20
CA SER A 116 2.20 -31.08 -14.57
C SER A 116 3.22 -30.54 -15.59
N LEU A 117 3.73 -29.33 -15.33
CA LEU A 117 4.74 -28.68 -16.14
C LEU A 117 6.09 -29.44 -16.10
N ALA A 118 6.53 -29.85 -14.90
CA ALA A 118 7.76 -30.61 -14.71
C ALA A 118 7.73 -31.93 -15.49
N LYS A 119 6.58 -32.61 -15.42
CA LYS A 119 6.37 -33.88 -16.14
C LYS A 119 6.37 -33.70 -17.67
N ASP A 120 5.66 -32.68 -18.17
CA ASP A 120 5.49 -32.42 -19.59
C ASP A 120 6.81 -31.99 -20.26
N LEU A 121 7.60 -31.17 -19.60
CA LEU A 121 8.92 -30.69 -20.06
C LEU A 121 10.08 -31.64 -19.71
N ASN A 122 9.81 -32.77 -19.04
CA ASN A 122 10.82 -33.73 -18.58
C ASN A 122 11.96 -33.09 -17.76
N VAL A 123 11.62 -32.18 -16.84
CA VAL A 123 12.56 -31.51 -15.95
C VAL A 123 12.22 -31.75 -14.50
N SER A 124 13.17 -31.53 -13.59
CA SER A 124 12.91 -31.64 -12.15
C SER A 124 12.02 -30.50 -11.67
N VAL A 125 11.26 -30.74 -10.58
CA VAL A 125 10.45 -29.72 -9.94
C VAL A 125 11.32 -28.56 -9.44
N SER A 126 12.55 -28.82 -9.01
CA SER A 126 13.52 -27.79 -8.61
C SER A 126 13.83 -26.83 -9.78
N LEU A 127 13.98 -27.34 -11.00
CA LEU A 127 14.17 -26.50 -12.18
C LEU A 127 12.91 -25.65 -12.48
N ILE A 128 11.71 -26.23 -12.31
CA ILE A 128 10.47 -25.43 -12.45
C ILE A 128 10.39 -24.34 -11.39
N ASN A 129 10.83 -24.56 -10.16
CA ASN A 129 10.90 -23.53 -9.12
C ASN A 129 11.85 -22.37 -9.48
N ILE A 130 12.90 -22.60 -10.29
CA ILE A 130 13.75 -21.53 -10.84
C ILE A 130 12.93 -20.58 -11.74
N THR A 131 11.89 -21.05 -12.41
CA THR A 131 11.00 -20.16 -13.18
C THR A 131 10.20 -19.20 -12.30
N ILE A 132 9.87 -19.60 -11.05
CA ILE A 132 9.29 -18.70 -10.04
C ILE A 132 10.34 -17.71 -9.55
N THR A 133 11.57 -18.19 -9.35
CA THR A 133 12.72 -17.34 -8.96
C THR A 133 12.95 -16.23 -9.98
N THR A 134 13.06 -16.56 -11.28
CA THR A 134 13.24 -15.55 -12.33
C THR A 134 12.04 -14.59 -12.42
N TYR A 135 10.83 -15.11 -12.27
CA TYR A 135 9.63 -14.27 -12.18
C TYR A 135 9.73 -13.26 -11.04
N LEU A 136 10.12 -13.67 -9.84
CA LEU A 136 10.26 -12.80 -8.67
C LEU A 136 11.36 -11.74 -8.87
N ILE A 137 12.51 -12.10 -9.45
CA ILE A 137 13.59 -11.14 -9.74
C ILE A 137 13.06 -9.98 -10.60
N PHE A 138 12.41 -10.32 -11.72
CA PHE A 138 11.86 -9.31 -12.62
C PHE A 138 10.66 -8.55 -12.01
N GLN A 139 9.88 -9.19 -11.13
CA GLN A 139 8.83 -8.53 -10.35
C GLN A 139 9.38 -7.46 -9.40
N GLY A 140 10.59 -7.64 -8.88
CA GLY A 140 11.27 -6.65 -8.05
C GLY A 140 11.81 -5.47 -8.85
N ILE A 141 12.43 -5.75 -9.99
CA ILE A 141 13.21 -4.78 -10.77
C ILE A 141 12.34 -3.95 -11.73
N ALA A 142 11.44 -4.59 -12.49
CA ALA A 142 10.71 -3.96 -13.60
C ALA A 142 9.82 -2.77 -13.18
N PRO A 143 9.14 -2.75 -12.01
CA PRO A 143 8.34 -1.61 -11.60
C PRO A 143 9.11 -0.30 -11.54
N SER A 144 10.41 -0.33 -11.20
CA SER A 144 11.24 0.89 -11.11
C SER A 144 11.44 1.57 -12.47
N PHE A 145 11.62 0.76 -13.52
CA PHE A 145 11.76 1.27 -14.90
C PHE A 145 10.42 1.78 -15.44
N ILE A 146 9.34 1.02 -15.20
CA ILE A 146 7.99 1.35 -15.66
C ILE A 146 7.47 2.62 -14.97
N ALA A 147 7.71 2.78 -13.67
CA ALA A 147 7.32 3.98 -12.95
C ALA A 147 8.03 5.23 -13.52
N ASN A 148 9.32 5.14 -13.79
CA ASN A 148 10.08 6.22 -14.42
C ASN A 148 9.53 6.60 -15.79
N PHE A 149 9.26 5.62 -16.63
CA PHE A 149 8.63 5.84 -17.94
C PHE A 149 7.25 6.51 -17.78
N ALA A 150 6.43 6.03 -16.87
CA ALA A 150 5.09 6.54 -16.61
C ALA A 150 5.06 7.98 -16.09
N ASP A 151 6.07 8.37 -15.30
CA ASP A 151 6.21 9.74 -14.78
C ASP A 151 6.57 10.75 -15.88
N THR A 152 7.25 10.30 -16.93
CA THR A 152 7.72 11.15 -18.02
C THR A 152 6.78 11.19 -19.21
N HIS A 153 6.21 10.03 -19.60
CA HIS A 153 5.41 9.86 -20.81
C HIS A 153 3.89 9.74 -20.56
N GLY A 154 3.51 9.53 -19.29
CA GLY A 154 2.11 9.37 -18.91
C GLY A 154 1.77 7.97 -18.42
N ARG A 155 0.69 7.85 -17.62
CA ARG A 155 0.25 6.59 -17.04
C ARG A 155 -0.35 5.65 -18.07
N ARG A 156 -1.18 6.20 -18.96
CA ARG A 156 -1.88 5.40 -19.97
C ARG A 156 -0.93 4.67 -20.93
N PRO A 157 0.07 5.32 -21.58
CA PRO A 157 1.02 4.61 -22.44
C PRO A 157 1.80 3.54 -21.68
N ALA A 158 2.18 3.80 -20.42
CA ALA A 158 2.86 2.81 -19.60
C ALA A 158 1.99 1.56 -19.36
N TYR A 159 0.70 1.73 -19.07
CA TYR A 159 -0.23 0.60 -19.00
C TYR A 159 -0.30 -0.19 -20.31
N LEU A 160 -0.44 0.48 -21.45
CA LEU A 160 -0.53 -0.18 -22.74
C LEU A 160 0.73 -1.00 -23.05
N ILE A 161 1.91 -0.46 -22.80
CA ILE A 161 3.18 -1.18 -22.95
C ILE A 161 3.23 -2.40 -22.02
N CYS A 162 2.88 -2.25 -20.75
CA CYS A 162 2.82 -3.34 -19.78
C CYS A 162 1.91 -4.47 -20.27
N PHE A 163 0.68 -4.14 -20.71
CA PHE A 163 -0.28 -5.12 -21.20
C PHE A 163 0.19 -5.79 -22.48
N THR A 164 0.83 -5.06 -23.41
CA THR A 164 1.36 -5.63 -24.67
C THR A 164 2.48 -6.62 -24.39
N ILE A 165 3.46 -6.27 -23.54
CA ILE A 165 4.54 -7.16 -23.14
C ILE A 165 3.98 -8.40 -22.43
N TYR A 166 3.04 -8.20 -21.52
CA TYR A 166 2.41 -9.28 -20.76
C TYR A 166 1.61 -10.23 -21.66
N LEU A 167 0.84 -9.68 -22.60
CA LEU A 167 0.05 -10.46 -23.55
C LEU A 167 0.94 -11.30 -24.45
N ALA A 168 1.97 -10.69 -25.05
CA ALA A 168 2.92 -11.39 -25.90
C ALA A 168 3.66 -12.52 -25.14
N ALA A 169 4.08 -12.26 -23.90
CA ALA A 169 4.71 -13.26 -23.07
C ALA A 169 3.77 -14.43 -22.74
N ASN A 170 2.49 -14.20 -22.44
CA ASN A 170 1.54 -15.28 -22.16
C ASN A 170 1.19 -16.10 -23.39
N ILE A 171 1.08 -15.49 -24.57
CA ILE A 171 0.90 -16.22 -25.83
C ILE A 171 2.12 -17.15 -26.05
N GLY A 172 3.34 -16.62 -25.90
CA GLY A 172 4.55 -17.43 -25.97
C GLY A 172 4.57 -18.59 -24.97
N LEU A 173 4.19 -18.32 -23.71
CA LEU A 173 4.10 -19.33 -22.65
C LEU A 173 3.07 -20.43 -22.94
N ALA A 174 1.99 -20.09 -23.62
CA ALA A 174 0.94 -21.05 -23.97
C ALA A 174 1.34 -22.00 -25.10
N VAL A 175 2.25 -21.57 -25.99
CA VAL A 175 2.64 -22.35 -27.19
C VAL A 175 4.05 -22.96 -27.13
N GLN A 176 4.86 -22.60 -26.12
CA GLN A 176 6.23 -23.06 -25.99
C GLN A 176 6.32 -24.52 -25.52
N ASP A 177 7.42 -25.22 -25.90
CA ASP A 177 7.71 -26.61 -25.57
C ASP A 177 9.11 -26.80 -24.95
N SER A 178 9.84 -25.71 -24.63
CA SER A 178 11.19 -25.80 -24.08
C SER A 178 11.32 -25.06 -22.75
N TYR A 179 12.10 -25.66 -21.82
CA TYR A 179 12.38 -25.05 -20.52
C TYR A 179 13.08 -23.68 -20.64
N ALA A 180 14.01 -23.52 -21.60
CA ALA A 180 14.69 -22.23 -21.80
C ALA A 180 13.73 -21.12 -22.22
N SER A 181 12.79 -21.42 -23.14
CA SER A 181 11.74 -20.49 -23.55
C SER A 181 10.82 -20.13 -22.36
N LEU A 182 10.48 -21.13 -21.53
CA LEU A 182 9.69 -20.92 -20.31
C LEU A 182 10.37 -19.89 -19.40
N LEU A 183 11.67 -20.01 -19.11
CA LEU A 183 12.42 -19.08 -18.27
C LEU A 183 12.37 -17.64 -18.80
N VAL A 184 12.72 -17.45 -20.09
CA VAL A 184 12.76 -16.11 -20.70
C VAL A 184 11.37 -15.47 -20.74
N LEU A 185 10.36 -16.24 -21.13
CA LEU A 185 8.99 -15.74 -21.22
C LEU A 185 8.40 -15.43 -19.84
N ARG A 186 8.80 -16.15 -18.79
CA ARG A 186 8.43 -15.83 -17.40
C ARG A 186 9.04 -14.49 -16.94
N CYS A 187 10.27 -14.17 -17.34
CA CYS A 187 10.87 -12.86 -17.10
C CYS A 187 10.07 -11.73 -17.77
N LEU A 188 9.70 -11.93 -19.05
CA LEU A 188 8.89 -10.95 -19.79
C LEU A 188 7.47 -10.80 -19.20
N GLN A 189 6.82 -11.92 -18.86
CA GLN A 189 5.50 -11.92 -18.22
C GLN A 189 5.53 -11.12 -16.92
N SER A 190 6.54 -11.36 -16.08
CA SER A 190 6.72 -10.65 -14.82
C SER A 190 6.95 -9.15 -15.04
N SER A 191 7.78 -8.79 -16.02
CA SER A 191 8.08 -7.39 -16.35
C SER A 191 6.83 -6.62 -16.77
N GLY A 192 5.97 -7.22 -17.61
CA GLY A 192 4.70 -6.61 -18.00
C GLY A 192 3.69 -6.53 -16.85
N GLY A 193 3.53 -7.64 -16.11
CA GLY A 193 2.53 -7.73 -15.04
C GLY A 193 2.82 -6.84 -13.85
N SER A 194 4.05 -6.84 -13.34
CA SER A 194 4.42 -6.16 -12.09
C SER A 194 4.33 -4.63 -12.15
N GLY A 195 4.52 -4.05 -13.34
CA GLY A 195 4.36 -2.61 -13.57
C GLY A 195 2.96 -2.11 -13.27
N THR A 196 1.93 -2.92 -13.45
CA THR A 196 0.52 -2.52 -13.25
C THR A 196 0.21 -2.13 -11.80
N ILE A 197 0.86 -2.75 -10.80
CA ILE A 197 0.68 -2.42 -9.37
C ILE A 197 1.27 -1.03 -9.06
N ALA A 198 2.48 -0.76 -9.57
CA ALA A 198 3.13 0.54 -9.39
C ALA A 198 2.33 1.67 -10.06
N LEU A 199 1.85 1.42 -11.29
CA LEU A 199 1.00 2.35 -12.03
C LEU A 199 -0.32 2.62 -11.31
N GLY A 200 -0.96 1.60 -10.72
CA GLY A 200 -2.19 1.76 -9.94
C GLY A 200 -2.00 2.70 -8.75
N SER A 201 -0.91 2.53 -8.00
CA SER A 201 -0.55 3.42 -6.89
C SER A 201 -0.26 4.85 -7.34
N ALA A 202 0.38 5.01 -8.51
CA ALA A 202 0.67 6.31 -9.11
C ALA A 202 -0.61 7.03 -9.55
N VAL A 203 -1.56 6.33 -10.18
CA VAL A 203 -2.88 6.89 -10.55
C VAL A 203 -3.64 7.36 -9.31
N VAL A 204 -3.62 6.60 -8.20
CA VAL A 204 -4.23 7.05 -6.94
C VAL A 204 -3.57 8.34 -6.44
N ALA A 205 -2.24 8.44 -6.51
CA ALA A 205 -1.52 9.64 -6.09
C ALA A 205 -1.84 10.86 -6.98
N ASP A 206 -2.05 10.64 -8.27
CA ASP A 206 -2.40 11.71 -9.22
C ASP A 206 -3.83 12.24 -9.01
N LEU A 207 -4.79 11.37 -8.63
CA LEU A 207 -6.21 11.70 -8.50
C LEU A 207 -6.65 12.13 -7.10
N SER A 208 -5.90 11.79 -6.05
CA SER A 208 -6.30 12.01 -4.66
C SER A 208 -5.34 12.92 -3.89
N THR A 209 -5.90 13.77 -3.03
CA THR A 209 -5.13 14.55 -2.06
C THR A 209 -4.49 13.63 -1.03
N ARG A 210 -3.48 14.13 -0.30
CA ARG A 210 -2.83 13.35 0.78
C ARG A 210 -3.83 12.92 1.86
N ALA A 211 -4.81 13.76 2.16
CA ALA A 211 -5.83 13.48 3.18
C ALA A 211 -6.77 12.33 2.78
N GLU A 212 -7.12 12.22 1.49
CA GLU A 212 -8.06 11.22 0.97
C GLU A 212 -7.37 9.94 0.48
N ARG A 213 -6.04 9.98 0.32
CA ARG A 213 -5.26 8.90 -0.31
C ARG A 213 -5.47 7.53 0.33
N GLY A 214 -5.61 7.47 1.65
CA GLY A 214 -5.85 6.21 2.37
C GLY A 214 -7.12 5.49 1.91
N LYS A 215 -8.23 6.23 1.74
CA LYS A 215 -9.50 5.71 1.22
C LYS A 215 -9.33 5.09 -0.17
N TYR A 216 -8.63 5.80 -1.06
CA TYR A 216 -8.46 5.38 -2.46
C TYR A 216 -7.44 4.27 -2.64
N ILE A 217 -6.38 4.21 -1.80
CA ILE A 217 -5.46 3.05 -1.75
C ILE A 217 -6.23 1.79 -1.34
N GLY A 218 -7.19 1.90 -0.42
CA GLY A 218 -8.07 0.78 -0.06
C GLY A 218 -8.75 0.17 -1.29
N TYR A 219 -9.35 0.99 -2.15
CA TYR A 219 -9.97 0.53 -3.40
C TYR A 219 -8.93 -0.02 -4.39
N ALA A 220 -7.79 0.63 -4.56
CA ALA A 220 -6.74 0.20 -5.48
C ALA A 220 -6.10 -1.14 -5.08
N SER A 221 -6.10 -1.48 -3.80
CA SER A 221 -5.50 -2.73 -3.31
C SER A 221 -6.41 -3.96 -3.44
N LEU A 222 -7.68 -3.82 -3.82
CA LEU A 222 -8.61 -4.94 -3.95
C LEU A 222 -8.11 -5.99 -4.94
N GLY A 223 -7.69 -5.57 -6.14
CA GLY A 223 -7.16 -6.48 -7.15
C GLY A 223 -5.92 -7.25 -6.68
N VAL A 224 -4.98 -6.53 -6.07
CA VAL A 224 -3.74 -7.13 -5.54
C VAL A 224 -4.03 -8.18 -4.46
N THR A 225 -5.11 -7.99 -3.69
CA THR A 225 -5.47 -8.90 -2.59
C THR A 225 -6.22 -10.13 -3.09
N LEU A 226 -7.07 -9.99 -4.12
CA LEU A 226 -7.88 -11.08 -4.65
C LEU A 226 -7.06 -12.07 -5.48
N GLY A 227 -6.00 -11.60 -6.16
CA GLY A 227 -5.17 -12.43 -7.03
C GLY A 227 -4.63 -13.71 -6.37
N PRO A 228 -3.93 -13.62 -5.23
CA PRO A 228 -3.40 -14.80 -4.54
C PRO A 228 -4.46 -15.77 -4.02
N ALA A 229 -5.66 -15.28 -3.72
CA ALA A 229 -6.75 -16.13 -3.24
C ALA A 229 -7.42 -16.91 -4.38
N LEU A 230 -7.65 -16.27 -5.52
CA LEU A 230 -8.35 -16.85 -6.66
C LEU A 230 -7.43 -17.62 -7.61
N GLY A 231 -6.16 -17.18 -7.72
CA GLY A 231 -5.19 -17.74 -8.66
C GLY A 231 -5.07 -19.26 -8.58
N PRO A 232 -4.73 -19.83 -7.42
CA PRO A 232 -4.52 -21.28 -7.32
C PRO A 232 -5.77 -22.11 -7.58
N ILE A 233 -6.96 -21.60 -7.25
CA ILE A 233 -8.22 -22.28 -7.51
C ILE A 233 -8.46 -22.37 -9.02
N ILE A 234 -8.36 -21.24 -9.70
CA ILE A 234 -8.50 -21.17 -11.16
C ILE A 234 -7.42 -22.00 -11.83
N GLY A 235 -6.16 -21.90 -11.37
CA GLY A 235 -5.03 -22.66 -11.88
C GLY A 235 -5.23 -24.17 -11.73
N GLY A 236 -5.69 -24.64 -10.57
CA GLY A 236 -5.95 -26.05 -10.33
C GLY A 236 -7.08 -26.61 -11.19
N LEU A 237 -8.15 -25.83 -11.40
CA LEU A 237 -9.26 -26.21 -12.30
C LEU A 237 -8.79 -26.29 -13.74
N LEU A 238 -8.07 -25.28 -14.22
CA LEU A 238 -7.57 -25.24 -15.60
C LEU A 238 -6.55 -26.35 -15.88
N ASP A 239 -5.60 -26.57 -14.95
CA ASP A 239 -4.59 -27.62 -15.10
C ASP A 239 -5.21 -29.02 -15.12
N HIS A 240 -6.23 -29.26 -14.28
CA HIS A 240 -6.86 -30.56 -14.20
C HIS A 240 -7.68 -30.93 -15.45
N TYR A 241 -8.49 -29.99 -15.97
CA TYR A 241 -9.41 -30.27 -17.08
C TYR A 241 -8.83 -30.01 -18.47
N LEU A 242 -7.93 -29.01 -18.58
CA LEU A 242 -7.45 -28.50 -19.86
C LEU A 242 -5.90 -28.52 -19.97
N GLY A 243 -5.22 -28.92 -18.90
CA GLY A 243 -3.76 -28.92 -18.82
C GLY A 243 -3.16 -27.54 -18.54
N TRP A 244 -1.87 -27.53 -18.18
CA TRP A 244 -1.16 -26.33 -17.73
C TRP A 244 -1.10 -25.19 -18.77
N ARG A 245 -1.14 -25.49 -20.07
CA ARG A 245 -1.17 -24.46 -21.12
C ARG A 245 -2.43 -23.60 -21.06
N ALA A 246 -3.53 -24.14 -20.60
CA ALA A 246 -4.80 -23.42 -20.44
C ALA A 246 -4.70 -22.28 -19.40
N VAL A 247 -3.80 -22.41 -18.43
CA VAL A 247 -3.51 -21.34 -17.45
C VAL A 247 -3.02 -20.08 -18.18
N PHE A 248 -2.11 -20.23 -19.12
CA PHE A 248 -1.59 -19.10 -19.89
C PHE A 248 -2.60 -18.55 -20.89
N TRP A 249 -3.38 -19.40 -21.54
CA TRP A 249 -4.50 -18.95 -22.40
C TRP A 249 -5.56 -18.15 -21.60
N PHE A 250 -5.88 -18.58 -20.39
CA PHE A 250 -6.75 -17.82 -19.50
C PHE A 250 -6.17 -16.43 -19.22
N LEU A 251 -4.86 -16.33 -18.93
CA LEU A 251 -4.19 -15.05 -18.70
C LEU A 251 -4.15 -14.19 -19.98
N VAL A 252 -4.05 -14.78 -21.16
CA VAL A 252 -4.19 -14.08 -22.46
C VAL A 252 -5.57 -13.45 -22.57
N ILE A 253 -6.63 -14.22 -22.33
CA ILE A 253 -8.01 -13.72 -22.41
C ILE A 253 -8.23 -12.61 -21.39
N LEU A 254 -7.86 -12.83 -20.12
CA LEU A 254 -8.02 -11.86 -19.05
C LEU A 254 -7.27 -10.55 -19.35
N SER A 255 -6.02 -10.66 -19.80
CA SER A 255 -5.21 -9.46 -20.11
C SER A 255 -5.68 -8.74 -21.38
N SER A 256 -6.19 -9.46 -22.37
CA SER A 256 -6.78 -8.86 -23.58
C SER A 256 -8.03 -8.05 -23.24
N VAL A 257 -8.92 -8.61 -22.42
CA VAL A 257 -10.13 -7.91 -21.97
C VAL A 257 -9.76 -6.67 -21.16
N LEU A 258 -8.93 -6.81 -20.12
CA LEU A 258 -8.53 -5.70 -19.25
C LEU A 258 -7.71 -4.65 -20.02
N GLY A 259 -6.78 -5.06 -20.87
CA GLY A 259 -5.98 -4.16 -21.71
C GLY A 259 -6.84 -3.36 -22.69
N THR A 260 -7.83 -4.00 -23.32
CA THR A 260 -8.79 -3.34 -24.21
C THR A 260 -9.65 -2.32 -23.45
N VAL A 261 -10.16 -2.70 -22.28
CA VAL A 261 -10.95 -1.79 -21.43
C VAL A 261 -10.11 -0.57 -21.01
N ILE A 262 -8.85 -0.78 -20.63
CA ILE A 262 -7.91 0.31 -20.30
C ILE A 262 -7.64 1.18 -21.53
N ALA A 263 -7.38 0.57 -22.69
CA ALA A 263 -7.13 1.31 -23.94
C ALA A 263 -8.31 2.20 -24.36
N ILE A 264 -9.53 1.75 -24.11
CA ILE A 264 -10.74 2.51 -24.47
C ILE A 264 -11.09 3.55 -23.41
N ILE A 265 -11.03 3.20 -22.12
CA ILE A 265 -11.67 3.96 -21.05
C ILE A 265 -10.68 4.79 -20.22
N LEU A 266 -9.46 4.29 -19.93
CA LEU A 266 -8.55 4.95 -19.00
C LEU A 266 -8.12 6.33 -19.54
N PRO A 267 -8.46 7.45 -18.87
CA PRO A 267 -7.94 8.76 -19.20
C PRO A 267 -6.48 8.89 -18.77
N GLU A 268 -5.74 9.80 -19.39
CA GLU A 268 -4.42 10.17 -18.85
C GLU A 268 -4.59 10.88 -17.50
N THR A 269 -3.82 10.46 -16.50
CA THR A 269 -3.89 10.99 -15.14
C THR A 269 -2.59 11.61 -14.66
N CYS A 270 -1.48 11.40 -15.38
CA CYS A 270 -0.17 11.90 -15.01
C CYS A 270 -0.17 13.43 -14.89
N ARG A 271 0.09 13.93 -13.70
CA ARG A 271 0.09 15.37 -13.42
C ARG A 271 1.14 16.15 -14.20
N ALA A 272 2.26 15.53 -14.53
CA ALA A 272 3.29 16.14 -15.38
C ALA A 272 2.82 16.34 -16.85
N VAL A 273 1.79 15.59 -17.28
CA VAL A 273 1.27 15.61 -18.65
C VAL A 273 -0.03 16.40 -18.76
N VAL A 274 -0.96 16.24 -17.80
CA VAL A 274 -2.31 16.83 -17.85
C VAL A 274 -2.62 17.79 -16.68
N GLY A 275 -1.65 18.08 -15.81
CA GLY A 275 -1.85 18.92 -14.64
C GLY A 275 -2.88 18.34 -13.67
N ASN A 276 -3.90 19.11 -13.31
CA ASN A 276 -5.04 18.64 -12.53
C ASN A 276 -6.15 18.01 -13.40
N GLY A 277 -5.87 17.73 -14.68
CA GLY A 277 -6.81 17.24 -15.69
C GLY A 277 -7.37 18.34 -16.61
N SER A 278 -6.95 19.62 -16.45
CA SER A 278 -7.39 20.73 -17.29
C SER A 278 -6.66 20.80 -18.64
N VAL A 279 -5.41 20.32 -18.69
CA VAL A 279 -4.61 20.33 -19.90
C VAL A 279 -4.97 19.13 -20.78
N PRO A 280 -5.31 19.35 -22.07
CA PRO A 280 -5.61 18.25 -22.97
C PRO A 280 -4.36 17.40 -23.25
N ALA A 281 -4.46 16.10 -23.03
CA ALA A 281 -3.39 15.16 -23.31
C ALA A 281 -3.01 15.15 -24.81
N ALA A 282 -1.76 14.80 -25.14
CA ALA A 282 -1.32 14.56 -26.52
C ALA A 282 -2.17 13.47 -27.20
N LYS A 283 -2.24 13.46 -28.53
CA LYS A 283 -3.12 12.54 -29.29
C LYS A 283 -2.96 11.07 -28.89
N TRP A 284 -1.75 10.61 -28.67
CA TRP A 284 -1.44 9.22 -28.29
C TRP A 284 -1.77 8.88 -26.82
N ASN A 285 -1.92 9.90 -25.96
CA ASN A 285 -2.32 9.75 -24.55
C ASN A 285 -3.84 9.86 -24.35
N ARG A 286 -4.63 10.09 -25.42
CA ARG A 286 -6.10 10.20 -25.33
C ARG A 286 -6.75 8.84 -25.43
N PRO A 287 -7.74 8.51 -24.58
CA PRO A 287 -8.51 7.27 -24.73
C PRO A 287 -9.35 7.30 -26.00
N ALA A 288 -9.60 6.13 -26.58
CA ALA A 288 -10.28 6.00 -27.87
C ALA A 288 -11.65 6.69 -27.90
N TRP A 289 -12.41 6.63 -26.80
CA TRP A 289 -13.71 7.31 -26.71
C TRP A 289 -13.61 8.85 -26.79
N GLN A 290 -12.53 9.46 -26.28
CA GLN A 290 -12.31 10.91 -26.41
C GLN A 290 -11.95 11.30 -27.84
N ILE A 291 -11.16 10.49 -28.53
CA ILE A 291 -10.80 10.71 -29.94
C ILE A 291 -12.08 10.68 -30.81
N LEU A 292 -12.93 9.66 -30.60
CA LEU A 292 -14.21 9.54 -31.33
C LEU A 292 -15.17 10.69 -31.04
N ARG A 293 -15.21 11.19 -29.81
CA ARG A 293 -16.10 12.30 -29.41
C ARG A 293 -15.59 13.66 -29.89
N GLN A 294 -14.27 13.83 -29.96
CA GLN A 294 -13.68 15.07 -30.49
C GLN A 294 -13.88 15.23 -32.01
N ASN A 295 -13.81 14.16 -32.79
CA ASN A 295 -14.14 14.19 -34.22
C ASN A 295 -15.58 14.66 -34.47
N ARG A 296 -16.49 14.42 -33.49
CA ARG A 296 -17.88 14.97 -33.56
C ARG A 296 -18.01 16.39 -33.02
N ARG A 297 -17.05 16.93 -32.25
CA ARG A 297 -17.07 18.27 -31.66
C ARG A 297 -16.14 19.28 -32.33
N ALA A 298 -15.20 18.85 -33.18
CA ALA A 298 -14.23 19.71 -33.87
C ALA A 298 -14.88 20.74 -34.79
N GLN A 299 -16.19 20.62 -35.06
CA GLN A 299 -16.97 21.60 -35.80
C GLN A 299 -17.52 22.78 -34.97
N ARG A 300 -17.24 22.83 -33.64
CA ARG A 300 -17.73 23.89 -32.76
C ARG A 300 -16.62 24.32 -31.78
N GLN A 301 -15.55 24.93 -32.25
CA GLN A 301 -14.51 25.45 -31.34
C GLN A 301 -14.53 26.99 -31.26
N THR A 302 -14.80 27.48 -30.05
CA THR A 302 -14.37 28.76 -29.51
C THR A 302 -12.90 28.70 -29.08
N PRO A 303 -12.14 29.85 -29.11
CA PRO A 303 -10.71 29.89 -28.79
C PRO A 303 -10.40 29.41 -27.36
N THR A 304 -9.34 28.66 -27.24
CA THR A 304 -8.85 28.13 -25.97
C THR A 304 -8.26 29.24 -25.10
N PRO A 305 -8.53 29.25 -23.76
CA PRO A 305 -7.83 30.14 -22.85
C PRO A 305 -6.33 29.80 -22.77
N ASP A 306 -5.50 30.83 -22.63
CA ASP A 306 -4.07 30.75 -22.42
C ASP A 306 -3.76 29.82 -21.24
N TYR A 307 -3.21 28.66 -21.55
CA TYR A 307 -2.70 27.74 -20.52
C TYR A 307 -1.31 28.22 -20.13
N HIS A 308 -1.17 28.76 -18.94
CA HIS A 308 0.14 28.96 -18.31
C HIS A 308 0.96 27.69 -18.49
N THR A 309 2.09 27.83 -19.16
CA THR A 309 3.08 26.79 -19.38
C THR A 309 3.37 26.10 -18.05
N ILE A 310 2.93 24.83 -17.94
CA ILE A 310 3.32 24.01 -16.80
C ILE A 310 4.85 23.91 -16.89
N GLU A 311 5.54 24.57 -15.98
CA GLU A 311 6.98 24.37 -15.84
C GLU A 311 7.23 22.87 -15.74
N LYS A 312 7.81 22.31 -16.79
CA LYS A 312 8.28 20.93 -16.85
C LYS A 312 9.41 20.77 -15.83
N ARG A 313 9.06 20.66 -14.58
CA ARG A 313 9.99 20.24 -13.53
C ARG A 313 10.37 18.80 -13.80
N ARG A 314 11.34 18.62 -14.73
CA ARG A 314 11.97 17.32 -15.02
C ARG A 314 12.70 16.87 -13.75
N ARG A 315 11.99 16.30 -12.80
CA ARG A 315 12.63 15.43 -11.82
C ARG A 315 13.14 14.22 -12.61
N ARG A 316 14.44 14.15 -12.80
CA ARG A 316 15.09 12.92 -13.28
C ARG A 316 14.72 11.83 -12.25
N ALA A 317 13.80 10.96 -12.63
CA ALA A 317 13.48 9.81 -11.82
C ALA A 317 14.73 8.91 -11.81
N ASN A 318 15.28 8.72 -10.62
CA ASN A 318 16.44 7.86 -10.45
C ASN A 318 15.94 6.45 -10.13
N PRO A 319 16.11 5.43 -11.00
CA PRO A 319 15.70 4.06 -10.72
C PRO A 319 16.44 3.46 -9.52
N ILE A 320 17.62 3.99 -9.18
CA ILE A 320 18.43 3.58 -8.03
C ILE A 320 17.88 4.19 -6.71
N ALA A 321 17.01 5.19 -6.78
CA ALA A 321 16.46 5.85 -5.59
C ALA A 321 15.78 4.87 -4.62
N SER A 322 15.18 3.79 -5.15
CA SER A 322 14.59 2.73 -4.33
C SER A 322 15.65 1.94 -3.55
N ALA A 323 16.82 1.71 -4.13
CA ALA A 323 17.91 1.03 -3.44
C ALA A 323 18.58 1.97 -2.41
N LEU A 324 18.65 3.28 -2.68
CA LEU A 324 19.22 4.26 -1.77
C LEU A 324 18.47 4.41 -0.44
N ILE A 325 17.20 4.00 -0.35
CA ILE A 325 16.49 3.93 0.94
C ILE A 325 17.18 2.99 1.92
N ALA A 326 17.85 1.96 1.43
CA ALA A 326 18.59 1.00 2.24
C ALA A 326 19.89 1.59 2.87
N THR A 327 20.30 2.80 2.53
CA THR A 327 21.39 3.48 3.21
C THR A 327 21.02 3.94 4.62
N ASP A 328 19.73 4.11 4.88
CA ASP A 328 19.20 4.38 6.22
C ASP A 328 19.12 3.07 7.03
N LYS A 329 19.83 3.02 8.16
CA LYS A 329 19.93 1.83 9.01
C LYS A 329 18.58 1.29 9.46
N GLU A 330 17.67 2.19 9.85
CA GLU A 330 16.34 1.82 10.30
C GLU A 330 15.51 1.22 9.16
N ALA A 331 15.50 1.88 8.01
CA ALA A 331 14.82 1.40 6.83
C ALA A 331 15.39 0.05 6.34
N LEU A 332 16.72 -0.11 6.35
CA LEU A 332 17.39 -1.35 5.95
C LEU A 332 16.95 -2.54 6.81
N ILE A 333 16.94 -2.38 8.14
CA ILE A 333 16.53 -3.44 9.07
C ILE A 333 15.08 -3.87 8.78
N ILE A 334 14.17 -2.90 8.59
CA ILE A 334 12.76 -3.18 8.31
C ILE A 334 12.62 -3.85 6.94
N LEU A 335 13.37 -3.41 5.92
CA LEU A 335 13.37 -4.00 4.58
C LEU A 335 13.84 -5.45 4.60
N ILE A 336 14.96 -5.73 5.26
CA ILE A 336 15.50 -7.10 5.38
C ILE A 336 14.52 -8.00 6.12
N TYR A 337 14.00 -7.54 7.25
CA TYR A 337 13.08 -8.36 8.04
C TYR A 337 11.75 -8.62 7.34
N SER A 338 11.17 -7.59 6.71
CA SER A 338 9.97 -7.72 5.87
C SER A 338 10.19 -8.70 4.71
N SER A 339 11.38 -8.65 4.09
CA SER A 339 11.75 -9.54 2.99
C SER A 339 11.93 -10.98 3.46
N LEU A 340 12.48 -11.18 4.64
CA LEU A 340 12.66 -12.51 5.24
C LEU A 340 11.31 -13.17 5.55
N LEU A 341 10.35 -12.42 6.10
CA LEU A 341 8.98 -12.91 6.31
C LEU A 341 8.32 -13.31 4.99
N PHE A 342 8.44 -12.46 3.98
CA PHE A 342 7.90 -12.75 2.64
C PHE A 342 8.56 -13.98 2.01
N SER A 343 9.87 -14.15 2.19
CA SER A 343 10.62 -15.28 1.64
C SER A 343 10.19 -16.61 2.23
N GLY A 344 10.00 -16.69 3.54
CA GLY A 344 9.47 -17.90 4.18
C GLY A 344 8.04 -18.22 3.75
N TYR A 345 7.20 -17.20 3.59
CA TYR A 345 5.87 -17.36 3.03
C TYR A 345 5.90 -17.91 1.60
N MET A 346 6.79 -17.39 0.74
CA MET A 346 6.96 -17.87 -0.65
C MET A 346 7.55 -19.27 -0.72
N ALA A 347 8.45 -19.65 0.19
CA ALA A 347 8.98 -21.02 0.28
C ALA A 347 7.85 -22.03 0.51
N VAL A 348 6.95 -21.73 1.44
CA VAL A 348 5.78 -22.61 1.69
C VAL A 348 4.89 -22.68 0.46
N LEU A 349 4.56 -21.54 -0.16
CA LEU A 349 3.68 -21.52 -1.34
C LEU A 349 4.27 -22.28 -2.53
N SER A 350 5.56 -22.13 -2.82
CA SER A 350 6.22 -22.77 -3.97
C SER A 350 6.36 -24.28 -3.80
N THR A 351 6.47 -24.77 -2.58
CA THR A 351 6.68 -26.21 -2.29
C THR A 351 5.40 -26.94 -1.93
N LEU A 352 4.31 -26.22 -1.59
CA LEU A 352 3.04 -26.80 -1.14
C LEU A 352 2.48 -27.82 -2.15
N THR A 353 2.50 -27.50 -3.44
CA THR A 353 2.00 -28.38 -4.51
C THR A 353 2.74 -29.72 -4.52
N SER A 354 4.08 -29.71 -4.56
CA SER A 354 4.90 -30.91 -4.51
C SER A 354 4.64 -31.75 -3.29
N GLN A 355 4.54 -31.10 -2.11
CA GLN A 355 4.31 -31.79 -0.83
C GLN A 355 2.91 -32.42 -0.77
N LEU A 356 1.86 -31.74 -1.23
CA LEU A 356 0.50 -32.29 -1.25
C LEU A 356 0.37 -33.46 -2.24
N GLN A 357 0.98 -33.36 -3.41
CA GLN A 357 0.93 -34.45 -4.39
C GLN A 357 1.77 -35.68 -3.96
N SER A 358 2.97 -35.47 -3.42
CA SER A 358 3.84 -36.58 -2.99
C SER A 358 3.34 -37.28 -1.74
N ARG A 359 2.69 -36.56 -0.80
CA ARG A 359 2.29 -37.08 0.50
C ARG A 359 0.85 -37.57 0.56
N PHE A 360 -0.07 -36.83 -0.10
CA PHE A 360 -1.53 -37.09 -0.08
C PHE A 360 -2.07 -37.54 -1.44
N HIS A 361 -1.24 -37.61 -2.48
CA HIS A 361 -1.63 -38.01 -3.85
C HIS A 361 -2.76 -37.16 -4.44
N PHE A 362 -2.78 -35.85 -4.08
CA PHE A 362 -3.83 -34.92 -4.52
C PHE A 362 -3.70 -34.59 -5.99
N ASN A 363 -4.85 -34.46 -6.66
CA ASN A 363 -4.92 -33.90 -8.00
C ASN A 363 -4.82 -32.36 -7.97
N SER A 364 -4.66 -31.73 -9.14
CA SER A 364 -4.46 -30.28 -9.26
C SER A 364 -5.61 -29.45 -8.68
N ILE A 365 -6.86 -29.94 -8.72
CA ILE A 365 -8.03 -29.28 -8.11
C ILE A 365 -7.89 -29.27 -6.58
N GLN A 366 -7.62 -30.43 -5.98
CA GLN A 366 -7.48 -30.58 -4.53
C GLN A 366 -6.33 -29.72 -4.01
N VAL A 367 -5.20 -29.70 -4.75
CA VAL A 367 -4.08 -28.82 -4.48
C VAL A 367 -4.52 -27.35 -4.53
N GLY A 368 -5.22 -26.92 -5.59
CA GLY A 368 -5.73 -25.56 -5.74
C GLY A 368 -6.65 -25.15 -4.57
N LEU A 369 -7.51 -26.05 -4.10
CA LEU A 369 -8.37 -25.82 -2.94
C LEU A 369 -7.59 -25.67 -1.63
N CYS A 370 -6.46 -26.36 -1.47
CA CYS A 370 -5.59 -26.23 -0.30
C CYS A 370 -4.90 -24.86 -0.20
N TYR A 371 -4.85 -24.07 -1.27
CA TYR A 371 -4.41 -22.66 -1.20
C TYR A 371 -5.49 -21.70 -0.70
N LEU A 372 -6.77 -22.10 -0.72
CA LEU A 372 -7.88 -21.26 -0.29
C LEU A 372 -7.74 -20.75 1.16
N PRO A 373 -7.38 -21.59 2.15
CA PRO A 373 -7.21 -21.16 3.54
C PRO A 373 -6.17 -20.05 3.69
N ILE A 374 -5.04 -20.13 2.99
CA ILE A 374 -4.03 -19.06 2.98
C ILE A 374 -4.62 -17.75 2.43
N GLY A 375 -5.36 -17.83 1.33
CA GLY A 375 -6.02 -16.67 0.73
C GLY A 375 -7.03 -16.02 1.66
N ILE A 376 -7.91 -16.81 2.28
CA ILE A 376 -8.90 -16.35 3.25
C ILE A 376 -8.22 -15.77 4.49
N GLY A 377 -7.17 -16.43 5.00
CA GLY A 377 -6.35 -15.93 6.10
C GLY A 377 -5.76 -14.55 5.79
N SER A 378 -5.17 -14.38 4.61
CA SER A 378 -4.60 -13.10 4.18
C SER A 378 -5.66 -11.99 4.03
N LEU A 379 -6.86 -12.32 3.55
CA LEU A 379 -7.98 -11.39 3.46
C LEU A 379 -8.49 -10.97 4.84
N SER A 380 -8.71 -11.95 5.73
CA SER A 380 -9.19 -11.70 7.11
C SER A 380 -8.22 -10.83 7.91
N SER A 381 -6.92 -10.99 7.67
CA SER A 381 -5.86 -10.19 8.30
C SER A 381 -6.00 -8.69 8.04
N ARG A 382 -6.45 -8.28 6.84
CA ARG A 382 -6.61 -6.86 6.53
C ARG A 382 -7.63 -6.17 7.41
N TRP A 383 -8.68 -6.88 7.82
CA TRP A 383 -9.72 -6.35 8.70
C TRP A 383 -9.33 -6.39 10.17
N THR A 384 -8.80 -7.52 10.62
CA THR A 384 -8.46 -7.74 12.04
C THR A 384 -7.20 -6.96 12.41
N VAL A 385 -6.09 -7.20 11.70
CA VAL A 385 -4.80 -6.55 12.00
C VAL A 385 -4.88 -5.05 11.69
N GLY A 386 -5.59 -4.63 10.65
CA GLY A 386 -5.83 -3.22 10.37
C GLY A 386 -6.48 -2.49 11.54
N ARG A 387 -7.55 -3.08 12.12
CA ARG A 387 -8.22 -2.51 13.32
C ARG A 387 -7.32 -2.50 14.55
N ILE A 388 -6.53 -3.56 14.76
CA ILE A 388 -5.59 -3.65 15.88
C ILE A 388 -4.48 -2.59 15.73
N LEU A 389 -3.95 -2.38 14.54
CA LEU A 389 -2.96 -1.35 14.24
C LEU A 389 -3.51 0.07 14.50
N ASP A 390 -4.73 0.34 14.07
CA ASP A 390 -5.38 1.63 14.30
C ASP A 390 -5.70 1.85 15.78
N TRP A 391 -6.15 0.80 16.48
CA TRP A 391 -6.41 0.85 17.92
C TRP A 391 -5.13 1.11 18.70
N ASN A 392 -4.04 0.37 18.40
CA ASN A 392 -2.77 0.55 19.09
C ASN A 392 -2.15 1.91 18.79
N PHE A 393 -2.24 2.40 17.55
CA PHE A 393 -1.81 3.74 17.19
C PHE A 393 -2.54 4.81 18.02
N ARG A 394 -3.88 4.73 18.14
CA ARG A 394 -4.66 5.65 18.96
C ARG A 394 -4.33 5.54 20.46
N ARG A 395 -4.08 4.33 20.95
CA ARG A 395 -3.68 4.08 22.34
C ARG A 395 -2.34 4.76 22.63
N GLU A 396 -1.36 4.58 21.75
CA GLU A 396 -0.03 5.16 21.93
C GLU A 396 -0.04 6.68 21.77
N ALA A 397 -0.81 7.22 20.83
CA ALA A 397 -0.99 8.65 20.67
C ALA A 397 -1.61 9.31 21.92
N ARG A 398 -2.60 8.66 22.55
CA ARG A 398 -3.16 9.13 23.84
C ARG A 398 -2.13 9.10 24.97
N ARG A 399 -1.27 8.08 25.01
CA ARG A 399 -0.20 7.98 26.02
C ARG A 399 0.83 9.09 25.89
N GLN A 400 1.11 9.52 24.64
CA GLN A 400 2.07 10.58 24.35
C GLN A 400 1.42 11.97 24.28
N GLY A 401 0.14 12.11 24.66
CA GLY A 401 -0.58 13.40 24.71
C GLY A 401 -0.90 14.03 23.36
N LEU A 402 -0.83 13.25 22.26
CA LEU A 402 -1.14 13.75 20.93
C LEU A 402 -2.65 13.70 20.66
N ALA A 403 -3.25 14.86 20.38
CA ALA A 403 -4.62 14.97 19.93
C ALA A 403 -4.74 14.46 18.48
N ILE A 404 -5.49 13.37 18.27
CA ILE A 404 -5.75 12.82 16.94
C ILE A 404 -6.93 13.54 16.32
N GLU A 405 -6.69 14.42 15.36
CA GLU A 405 -7.74 15.02 14.53
C GLU A 405 -8.07 14.08 13.35
N LYS A 406 -9.34 13.75 13.19
CA LYS A 406 -9.82 13.00 12.01
C LYS A 406 -9.63 13.86 10.76
N ASN A 407 -9.07 13.26 9.69
CA ASN A 407 -8.85 13.86 8.36
C ASN A 407 -7.76 14.94 8.25
N ARG A 408 -6.92 15.17 9.28
CA ARG A 408 -5.71 15.99 9.16
C ARG A 408 -4.46 15.12 9.19
N GLN A 409 -3.48 15.49 8.37
CA GLN A 409 -2.15 14.89 8.42
C GLN A 409 -1.44 15.45 9.66
N GLN A 410 -1.32 14.63 10.69
CA GLN A 410 -0.69 15.00 11.94
C GLN A 410 0.82 15.07 11.78
N ASP A 411 1.44 16.00 12.50
CA ASP A 411 2.89 16.01 12.64
C ASP A 411 3.29 14.93 13.65
N ILE A 412 3.81 13.81 13.13
CA ILE A 412 4.30 12.69 13.96
C ILE A 412 5.82 12.70 14.09
N ARG A 413 6.47 13.87 13.92
CA ARG A 413 7.94 13.98 14.05
C ARG A 413 8.42 13.53 15.43
N HIS A 414 7.70 13.92 16.47
CA HIS A 414 7.99 13.56 17.86
C HIS A 414 7.23 12.33 18.36
N PHE A 415 6.47 11.65 17.50
CA PHE A 415 5.70 10.46 17.85
C PHE A 415 6.52 9.20 17.60
N ASN A 416 6.60 8.30 18.61
CA ASN A 416 7.26 7.00 18.47
C ASN A 416 6.37 6.02 17.69
N ILE A 417 6.40 6.16 16.35
CA ILE A 417 5.61 5.33 15.43
C ILE A 417 6.15 3.91 15.34
N GLU A 418 7.47 3.76 15.53
CA GLU A 418 8.19 2.51 15.49
C GLU A 418 7.64 1.58 16.59
N ALA A 419 7.60 2.05 17.84
CA ALA A 419 7.04 1.30 18.94
C ALA A 419 5.54 1.00 18.75
N ALA A 420 4.77 1.98 18.24
CA ALA A 420 3.34 1.80 18.00
C ALA A 420 3.02 0.71 16.97
N ARG A 421 3.80 0.60 15.88
CA ARG A 421 3.60 -0.41 14.84
C ARG A 421 4.18 -1.77 15.24
N LEU A 422 5.39 -1.78 15.81
CA LEU A 422 6.11 -3.01 16.16
C LEU A 422 5.50 -3.73 17.36
N ALA A 423 4.81 -3.04 18.27
CA ALA A 423 4.05 -3.66 19.35
C ALA A 423 2.97 -4.65 18.86
N VAL A 424 2.43 -4.45 17.66
CA VAL A 424 1.49 -5.38 17.02
C VAL A 424 2.23 -6.40 16.15
N THR A 425 3.29 -5.97 15.44
CA THR A 425 4.01 -6.81 14.49
C THR A 425 4.76 -7.95 15.16
N ILE A 426 5.46 -7.68 16.27
CA ILE A 426 6.30 -8.67 16.96
C ILE A 426 5.50 -9.89 17.44
N PRO A 427 4.36 -9.73 18.15
CA PRO A 427 3.52 -10.87 18.52
C PRO A 427 3.00 -11.67 17.32
N LEU A 428 2.60 -10.98 16.23
CA LEU A 428 2.14 -11.64 15.01
C LEU A 428 3.24 -12.52 14.40
N VAL A 429 4.48 -12.07 14.42
CA VAL A 429 5.63 -12.82 13.90
C VAL A 429 5.89 -14.06 14.77
N TYR A 430 5.89 -13.95 16.10
CA TYR A 430 6.11 -15.11 16.96
C TYR A 430 4.98 -16.15 16.81
N CYS A 431 3.73 -15.71 16.71
CA CYS A 431 2.63 -16.62 16.39
C CYS A 431 2.81 -17.28 15.02
N ALA A 432 3.29 -16.52 14.01
CA ALA A 432 3.59 -17.07 12.69
C ALA A 432 4.73 -18.11 12.73
N CYS A 433 5.76 -17.89 13.55
CA CYS A 433 6.81 -18.88 13.79
C CYS A 433 6.26 -20.20 14.32
N LEU A 434 5.37 -20.15 15.32
CA LEU A 434 4.73 -21.35 15.86
C LEU A 434 3.88 -22.06 14.79
N CYS A 435 3.13 -21.29 13.98
CA CYS A 435 2.30 -21.86 12.92
C CYS A 435 3.11 -22.51 11.80
N ILE A 436 4.24 -21.92 11.38
CA ILE A 436 5.07 -22.52 10.32
C ILE A 436 5.79 -23.78 10.81
N VAL A 437 6.25 -23.81 12.05
CA VAL A 437 6.84 -25.04 12.66
C VAL A 437 5.77 -26.12 12.73
N ALA A 438 4.60 -25.81 13.29
CA ALA A 438 3.50 -26.76 13.37
C ALA A 438 3.10 -27.29 11.98
N TYR A 439 3.00 -26.41 10.96
CA TYR A 439 2.74 -26.80 9.59
C TYR A 439 3.79 -27.80 9.09
N GLY A 440 5.09 -27.53 9.26
CA GLY A 440 6.16 -28.37 8.80
C GLY A 440 6.10 -29.77 9.39
N TRP A 441 5.93 -29.89 10.71
CA TRP A 441 5.88 -31.18 11.39
C TRP A 441 4.58 -31.95 11.12
N VAL A 442 3.44 -31.25 11.04
CA VAL A 442 2.16 -31.88 10.67
C VAL A 442 2.21 -32.45 9.25
N MET A 443 2.89 -31.76 8.31
CA MET A 443 3.15 -32.27 6.95
C MET A 443 4.15 -33.43 6.96
N GLU A 444 5.20 -33.38 7.77
CA GLU A 444 6.22 -34.45 7.86
C GLU A 444 5.63 -35.76 8.30
N TYR A 445 4.81 -35.76 9.36
CA TYR A 445 4.19 -36.98 9.92
C TYR A 445 2.91 -37.42 9.19
N LYS A 446 2.55 -36.77 8.07
CA LYS A 446 1.35 -37.11 7.26
C LYS A 446 0.09 -37.24 8.11
N THR A 447 -0.14 -36.30 9.01
CA THR A 447 -1.35 -36.29 9.86
C THR A 447 -2.60 -36.01 9.01
N ALA A 448 -3.78 -35.99 9.65
CA ALA A 448 -5.02 -35.67 8.97
C ALA A 448 -4.93 -34.30 8.24
N LEU A 449 -5.49 -34.21 7.03
CA LEU A 449 -5.45 -33.02 6.16
C LEU A 449 -5.91 -31.73 6.86
N ALA A 450 -6.80 -31.83 7.85
CA ALA A 450 -7.27 -30.70 8.63
C ALA A 450 -6.14 -29.92 9.30
N GLY A 451 -5.10 -30.62 9.78
CA GLY A 451 -3.94 -29.99 10.43
C GLY A 451 -3.22 -28.98 9.52
N PRO A 452 -2.66 -29.42 8.38
CA PRO A 452 -2.00 -28.49 7.45
C PRO A 452 -2.91 -27.36 7.00
N VAL A 453 -4.17 -27.63 6.68
CA VAL A 453 -5.14 -26.63 6.19
C VAL A 453 -5.39 -25.51 7.21
N VAL A 454 -5.58 -25.87 8.49
CA VAL A 454 -5.75 -24.90 9.58
C VAL A 454 -4.47 -24.07 9.78
N MET A 455 -3.30 -24.72 9.77
CA MET A 455 -2.02 -24.00 9.90
C MET A 455 -1.78 -23.04 8.73
N LEU A 456 -2.14 -23.41 7.50
CA LEU A 456 -2.07 -22.55 6.31
C LEU A 456 -2.96 -21.31 6.44
N PHE A 457 -4.16 -21.43 7.01
CA PHE A 457 -5.02 -20.29 7.28
C PHE A 457 -4.36 -19.30 8.26
N PHE A 458 -3.90 -19.79 9.41
CA PHE A 458 -3.26 -18.93 10.40
C PHE A 458 -1.94 -18.35 9.90
N MET A 459 -1.15 -19.12 9.16
CA MET A 459 0.07 -18.62 8.52
C MET A 459 -0.24 -17.47 7.55
N GLY A 460 -1.25 -17.64 6.68
CA GLY A 460 -1.70 -16.57 5.78
C GLY A 460 -2.17 -15.32 6.52
N HIS A 461 -2.91 -15.50 7.62
CA HIS A 461 -3.40 -14.41 8.45
C HIS A 461 -2.28 -13.64 9.14
N LEU A 462 -1.40 -14.35 9.84
CA LEU A 462 -0.35 -13.76 10.68
C LEU A 462 0.77 -13.11 9.84
N THR A 463 1.27 -13.82 8.81
CA THR A 463 2.33 -13.29 7.96
C THR A 463 1.86 -12.09 7.12
N SER A 464 0.65 -12.16 6.56
CA SER A 464 0.07 -11.03 5.81
C SER A 464 -0.14 -9.79 6.69
N GLY A 465 -0.57 -10.00 7.94
CA GLY A 465 -0.71 -8.93 8.93
C GLY A 465 0.61 -8.28 9.31
N ALA A 466 1.60 -9.08 9.65
CA ALA A 466 2.94 -8.62 9.98
C ALA A 466 3.58 -7.86 8.80
N PHE A 467 3.48 -8.42 7.59
CA PHE A 467 3.97 -7.78 6.36
C PHE A 467 3.28 -6.43 6.09
N SER A 468 1.96 -6.36 6.24
CA SER A 468 1.19 -5.12 6.07
C SER A 468 1.61 -4.04 7.07
N SER A 469 1.86 -4.43 8.33
CA SER A 469 2.33 -3.53 9.38
C SER A 469 3.72 -2.96 9.07
N LEU A 470 4.68 -3.82 8.67
CA LEU A 470 6.04 -3.41 8.30
C LEU A 470 6.05 -2.52 7.04
N SER A 471 5.22 -2.87 6.05
CA SER A 471 5.06 -2.06 4.83
C SER A 471 4.49 -0.67 5.13
N THR A 472 3.58 -0.57 6.10
CA THR A 472 3.05 0.72 6.56
C THR A 472 4.12 1.50 7.32
N LEU A 473 4.88 0.84 8.20
CA LEU A 473 5.97 1.48 8.96
C LEU A 473 7.01 2.10 8.03
N ILE A 474 7.44 1.39 6.99
CA ILE A 474 8.47 1.91 6.07
C ILE A 474 7.97 3.15 5.30
N VAL A 475 6.68 3.19 4.97
CA VAL A 475 6.03 4.36 4.35
C VAL A 475 5.92 5.53 5.33
N ASP A 476 5.58 5.24 6.59
CA ASP A 476 5.47 6.24 7.65
C ASP A 476 6.84 6.89 7.97
N LEU A 477 7.94 6.13 7.88
CA LEU A 477 9.31 6.62 8.06
C LEU A 477 9.79 7.48 6.87
N ASN A 478 9.37 7.14 5.65
CA ASN A 478 9.82 7.82 4.43
C ASN A 478 8.73 8.74 3.85
N ARG A 479 8.25 9.68 4.66
CA ARG A 479 7.14 10.59 4.31
C ARG A 479 7.37 11.48 3.10
N GLN A 480 8.62 11.80 2.82
CA GLN A 480 8.98 12.65 1.67
C GLN A 480 8.86 11.88 0.35
N SER A 481 9.12 10.55 0.38
CA SER A 481 9.11 9.68 -0.80
C SER A 481 8.41 8.33 -0.56
N PRO A 482 7.11 8.31 -0.21
CA PRO A 482 6.40 7.08 0.15
C PRO A 482 6.32 6.06 -0.99
N ALA A 483 6.24 6.52 -2.24
CA ALA A 483 6.24 5.64 -3.41
C ALA A 483 7.58 4.93 -3.59
N THR A 484 8.69 5.63 -3.37
CA THR A 484 10.04 5.06 -3.41
C THR A 484 10.23 4.03 -2.30
N ALA A 485 9.66 4.27 -1.10
CA ALA A 485 9.70 3.32 0.02
C ALA A 485 8.94 2.02 -0.30
N VAL A 486 7.78 2.11 -0.92
CA VAL A 486 7.02 0.91 -1.38
C VAL A 486 7.80 0.16 -2.45
N ALA A 487 8.42 0.87 -3.40
CA ALA A 487 9.23 0.26 -4.44
C ALA A 487 10.48 -0.45 -3.87
N ALA A 488 11.14 0.16 -2.88
CA ALA A 488 12.25 -0.45 -2.16
C ALA A 488 11.80 -1.75 -1.46
N ASN A 489 10.71 -1.71 -0.71
CA ASN A 489 10.17 -2.89 -0.06
C ASN A 489 9.82 -4.01 -1.06
N ASN A 490 9.28 -3.65 -2.23
CA ASN A 490 9.01 -4.62 -3.29
C ASN A 490 10.30 -5.23 -3.86
N LEU A 491 11.32 -4.42 -4.11
CA LEU A 491 12.61 -4.85 -4.64
C LEU A 491 13.29 -5.87 -3.70
N PHE A 492 13.48 -5.48 -2.44
CA PHE A 492 14.16 -6.33 -1.45
C PHE A 492 13.41 -7.64 -1.19
N ARG A 493 12.07 -7.59 -1.01
CA ARG A 493 11.27 -8.79 -0.78
C ARG A 493 11.30 -9.77 -1.96
N CYS A 494 11.28 -9.26 -3.19
CA CYS A 494 11.28 -10.10 -4.38
C CYS A 494 12.66 -10.73 -4.62
N LEU A 495 13.75 -9.99 -4.40
CA LEU A 495 15.11 -10.52 -4.55
C LEU A 495 15.42 -11.58 -3.49
N LEU A 496 15.13 -11.31 -2.21
CA LEU A 496 15.35 -12.29 -1.16
C LEU A 496 14.42 -13.50 -1.31
N GLY A 497 13.14 -13.27 -1.67
CA GLY A 497 12.17 -14.30 -1.96
C GLY A 497 12.60 -15.21 -3.09
N ALA A 498 13.17 -14.65 -4.14
CA ALA A 498 13.72 -15.40 -5.27
C ALA A 498 14.81 -16.40 -4.84
N GLY A 499 15.76 -15.95 -4.01
CA GLY A 499 16.82 -16.82 -3.49
C GLY A 499 16.28 -17.95 -2.63
N VAL A 500 15.35 -17.64 -1.73
CA VAL A 500 14.76 -18.66 -0.84
C VAL A 500 13.89 -19.66 -1.59
N VAL A 501 13.12 -19.22 -2.59
CA VAL A 501 12.32 -20.14 -3.45
C VAL A 501 13.22 -21.10 -4.23
N ALA A 502 14.36 -20.62 -4.76
CA ALA A 502 15.32 -21.47 -5.44
C ALA A 502 15.91 -22.56 -4.53
N ALA A 503 16.15 -22.21 -3.26
CA ALA A 503 16.74 -23.12 -2.28
C ALA A 503 15.71 -24.04 -1.58
N ALA A 504 14.42 -23.68 -1.57
CA ALA A 504 13.41 -24.33 -0.74
C ALA A 504 13.24 -25.83 -1.03
N ASP A 505 13.09 -26.19 -2.31
CA ASP A 505 12.89 -27.61 -2.71
C ASP A 505 14.13 -28.47 -2.46
N PRO A 506 15.36 -28.09 -2.87
CA PRO A 506 16.57 -28.82 -2.49
C PRO A 506 16.74 -29.01 -0.99
N VAL A 507 16.48 -27.95 -0.19
CA VAL A 507 16.59 -28.04 1.27
C VAL A 507 15.58 -29.05 1.83
N ILE A 508 14.33 -29.04 1.37
CA ILE A 508 13.31 -30.00 1.80
C ILE A 508 13.71 -31.44 1.44
N GLN A 509 14.33 -31.66 0.30
CA GLN A 509 14.78 -32.98 -0.12
C GLN A 509 15.90 -33.52 0.77
N HIS A 510 16.78 -32.65 1.31
CA HIS A 510 17.90 -33.06 2.15
C HIS A 510 17.54 -33.20 3.64
N ILE A 511 16.77 -32.27 4.22
CA ILE A 511 16.50 -32.24 5.67
C ILE A 511 15.03 -32.46 6.05
N GLY A 512 14.13 -32.64 5.07
CA GLY A 512 12.70 -32.79 5.30
C GLY A 512 11.97 -31.46 5.48
N ILE A 513 10.62 -31.48 5.35
CA ILE A 513 9.79 -30.28 5.46
C ILE A 513 9.69 -29.75 6.90
N GLY A 514 9.70 -30.65 7.89
CA GLY A 514 9.65 -30.29 9.32
C GLY A 514 10.85 -29.43 9.72
N TRP A 515 12.06 -29.89 9.40
CA TRP A 515 13.30 -29.16 9.68
C TRP A 515 13.44 -27.90 8.85
N THR A 516 13.01 -27.92 7.58
CA THR A 516 12.99 -26.70 6.74
C THR A 516 12.09 -25.61 7.31
N ALA A 517 10.88 -25.97 7.77
CA ALA A 517 9.96 -25.05 8.42
C ALA A 517 10.54 -24.51 9.75
N THR A 518 11.20 -25.38 10.51
CA THR A 518 11.88 -25.00 11.75
C THR A 518 13.04 -24.04 11.47
N LEU A 519 13.83 -24.27 10.41
CA LEU A 519 14.92 -23.37 9.98
C LEU A 519 14.37 -21.98 9.61
N ILE A 520 13.28 -21.91 8.86
CA ILE A 520 12.64 -20.64 8.50
C ILE A 520 12.19 -19.89 9.77
N ALA A 521 11.50 -20.58 10.68
CA ALA A 521 11.06 -19.99 11.95
C ALA A 521 12.25 -19.55 12.82
N PHE A 522 13.31 -20.35 12.88
CA PHE A 522 14.55 -20.02 13.60
C PHE A 522 15.17 -18.73 13.06
N LEU A 523 15.26 -18.56 11.72
CA LEU A 523 15.77 -17.33 11.12
C LEU A 523 14.89 -16.12 11.46
N TRP A 524 13.57 -16.27 11.50
CA TRP A 524 12.66 -15.19 11.91
C TRP A 524 12.85 -14.79 13.36
N VAL A 525 13.04 -15.77 14.26
CA VAL A 525 13.29 -15.52 15.69
C VAL A 525 14.70 -14.95 15.89
N LEU A 526 15.72 -15.51 15.23
CA LEU A 526 17.13 -15.07 15.33
C LEU A 526 17.30 -13.59 14.97
N LEU A 527 16.58 -13.11 13.95
CA LEU A 527 16.63 -11.72 13.53
C LEU A 527 15.58 -10.81 14.21
N SER A 528 14.69 -11.37 15.05
CA SER A 528 13.68 -10.58 15.77
C SER A 528 14.27 -9.55 16.76
N PRO A 529 15.45 -9.74 17.39
CA PRO A 529 16.09 -8.70 18.20
C PRO A 529 16.34 -7.40 17.44
N LEU A 530 16.53 -7.44 16.10
CA LEU A 530 16.63 -6.25 15.27
C LEU A 530 15.33 -5.43 15.28
N MET A 531 14.17 -6.09 15.30
CA MET A 531 12.87 -5.42 15.42
C MET A 531 12.69 -4.79 16.80
N TRP A 532 13.15 -5.46 17.86
CA TRP A 532 13.16 -4.90 19.20
C TRP A 532 14.10 -3.69 19.28
N ALA A 533 15.27 -3.74 18.63
CA ALA A 533 16.18 -2.62 18.51
C ALA A 533 15.55 -1.41 17.83
N VAL A 534 14.85 -1.62 16.69
CA VAL A 534 14.09 -0.56 16.00
C VAL A 534 12.98 -0.01 16.90
N SER A 535 12.25 -0.88 17.60
CA SER A 535 11.18 -0.45 18.52
C SER A 535 11.69 0.41 19.67
N ARG A 536 12.92 0.14 20.17
CA ARG A 536 13.50 0.82 21.34
C ARG A 536 14.28 2.06 20.97
N TRP A 537 15.06 2.01 19.88
CA TRP A 537 16.02 3.02 19.49
C TRP A 537 15.70 3.72 18.17
N GLY A 538 14.76 3.24 17.37
CA GLY A 538 14.41 3.76 16.04
C GLY A 538 14.01 5.23 16.09
N HIS A 539 13.17 5.61 17.06
CA HIS A 539 12.79 7.01 17.26
C HIS A 539 14.01 7.95 17.43
N GLY A 540 14.99 7.56 18.26
CA GLY A 540 16.22 8.34 18.46
C GLY A 540 17.10 8.40 17.20
N TRP A 541 17.15 7.33 16.40
CA TRP A 541 17.88 7.34 15.12
C TRP A 541 17.24 8.29 14.12
N ARG A 542 15.90 8.29 14.07
CA ARG A 542 15.15 9.21 13.20
C ARG A 542 15.31 10.67 13.62
N GLU A 543 15.27 11.00 14.91
CA GLU A 543 15.49 12.36 15.40
C GLU A 543 16.89 12.88 15.04
N LYS A 544 17.93 12.06 15.24
CA LYS A 544 19.30 12.40 14.83
C LYS A 544 19.42 12.65 13.34
N ARG A 545 18.75 11.83 12.49
CA ARG A 545 18.73 12.03 11.05
C ARG A 545 18.10 13.37 10.67
N ILE A 546 16.94 13.71 11.26
CA ILE A 546 16.24 14.98 11.00
C ILE A 546 17.08 16.17 11.46
N SER A 547 17.82 16.06 12.57
CA SER A 547 18.73 17.10 13.05
C SER A 547 19.90 17.32 12.08
N ASN A 548 20.54 16.23 11.64
CA ASN A 548 21.64 16.30 10.68
C ASN A 548 21.20 16.87 9.31
N GLU A 549 19.99 16.53 8.84
CA GLU A 549 19.42 17.10 7.61
C GLU A 549 19.17 18.62 7.73
N LYS A 550 18.77 19.09 8.91
CA LYS A 550 18.59 20.53 9.18
C LYS A 550 19.92 21.28 9.25
N GLU A 551 20.96 20.68 9.79
CA GLU A 551 22.30 21.26 9.87
C GLU A 551 22.99 21.33 8.50
N ALA A 552 22.74 20.34 7.63
CA ALA A 552 23.28 20.32 6.27
C ALA A 552 22.58 21.33 5.31
N SER A 553 21.31 21.64 5.55
CA SER A 553 20.51 22.53 4.69
C SER A 553 20.97 24.02 4.70
N PRO A 554 21.43 24.63 5.81
CA PRO A 554 21.91 26.01 5.80
C PRO A 554 23.22 26.22 5.01
N ALA A 555 24.07 25.19 4.93
CA ALA A 555 25.32 25.26 4.16
C ALA A 555 25.06 25.27 2.63
N GLU A 556 24.02 24.65 2.16
CA GLU A 556 23.63 24.62 0.75
C GLU A 556 22.90 25.90 0.31
N GLU A 557 22.15 26.56 1.21
CA GLU A 557 21.57 27.88 0.95
C GLU A 557 22.61 29.01 0.94
N LEU A 558 23.67 28.93 1.77
CA LEU A 558 24.78 29.88 1.78
C LEU A 558 25.75 29.70 0.59
N SER A 559 25.79 28.52 -0.01
CA SER A 559 26.64 28.22 -1.17
C SER A 559 26.00 28.54 -2.53
N ARG A 560 24.75 28.99 -2.57
CA ARG A 560 24.15 29.52 -3.80
C ARG A 560 24.68 30.92 -4.03
N PRO A 561 25.41 31.18 -5.15
CA PRO A 561 25.88 32.52 -5.45
C PRO A 561 24.66 33.46 -5.55
N VAL A 562 24.68 34.49 -4.72
CA VAL A 562 23.77 35.65 -4.84
C VAL A 562 24.22 36.40 -6.12
N GLY A 563 23.56 36.16 -7.21
CA GLY A 563 23.84 36.83 -8.47
C GLY A 563 22.98 36.19 -9.55
N GLU A 564 22.05 36.83 -9.97
CA GLU A 564 21.80 37.74 -11.04
C GLU A 564 20.28 38.06 -11.09
N VAL A 565 19.99 39.28 -10.69
CA VAL A 565 18.75 39.93 -11.08
C VAL A 565 18.84 40.11 -12.61
N PRO A 566 17.89 39.59 -13.41
CA PRO A 566 17.88 39.90 -14.83
C PRO A 566 17.55 41.38 -14.97
N THR A 567 18.52 42.19 -15.28
CA THR A 567 18.32 43.56 -15.76
C THR A 567 17.48 43.48 -17.03
N ALA A 568 16.32 44.06 -16.98
CA ALA A 568 15.50 44.34 -18.16
C ALA A 568 16.40 45.09 -19.16
N LYS A 569 16.65 44.51 -20.33
CA LYS A 569 17.13 45.24 -21.47
C LYS A 569 15.96 46.01 -22.07
N GLU A 570 15.86 47.27 -21.71
CA GLU A 570 15.25 48.29 -22.59
C GLU A 570 16.11 48.41 -23.84
N GLY A 571 15.49 48.55 -25.00
CA GLY A 571 16.22 49.12 -26.13
C GLY A 571 15.75 48.67 -27.49
N VAL A 572 15.00 49.59 -28.09
CA VAL A 572 14.90 49.95 -29.52
C VAL A 572 14.30 48.89 -30.45
#